data_c016b612de32bbf5915b9babb5ea5d15
#
_entry.id   c016b612de32bbf5915b9babb5ea5d15
#
_cell.length_a   1.000
_cell.length_b   1.000
_cell.length_c   1.000
_cell.angle_alpha   90.00
_cell.angle_beta   90.00
_cell.angle_gamma   90.00
#
_symmetry.space_group_name_H-M   'P 1'
#
loop_
_entity.id
_entity.type
_entity.pdbx_description
1 polymer ?
#
loop_
_entity_poly.entity_id
_entity_poly.type
_entity_poly.pdbx_seq_one_letter_code
_entity_poly.pdbx_strand_id
1 'polypeptide(L)'
;LVFETNADNDLAYADADLIIASDGINSQIRTRYANTFKPDIVTRPNRYIWLGTNRLYDAFTFDFQRTEHGWFQAHIYKFDENTTTFIVECPEEVFLAHGLDKADQDQSIAFCENLFKDTLQGHTLMTNARHLRGSAWLNFQRVVCDQWWLKNENNSHVVLMGDAVHTAHFAIG
;
A
#
# COMPACT_ATOMS: atom_id res chain seq x y z
N LEU A 1 -1.61 16.38 -22.65
CA LEU A 1 -1.18 15.69 -21.43
C LEU A 1 0.33 15.82 -21.30
N VAL A 2 0.82 16.19 -20.13
CA VAL A 2 2.24 16.22 -19.77
C VAL A 2 2.46 15.13 -18.72
N PHE A 3 3.41 14.25 -18.97
CA PHE A 3 3.75 13.12 -18.09
C PHE A 3 5.19 13.28 -17.57
N GLU A 4 5.52 12.56 -16.50
CA GLU A 4 6.87 12.48 -15.92
C GLU A 4 7.42 13.84 -15.43
N THR A 5 6.51 14.74 -15.07
CA THR A 5 6.86 16.02 -14.46
C THR A 5 6.43 16.03 -13.01
N ASN A 6 7.35 16.24 -12.09
CA ASN A 6 7.01 16.44 -10.70
C ASN A 6 6.31 17.79 -10.53
N ALA A 7 5.06 17.74 -10.12
CA ALA A 7 4.33 18.90 -9.68
C ALA A 7 4.58 19.12 -8.18
N ASP A 8 5.77 19.58 -7.84
CA ASP A 8 6.19 19.74 -6.42
C ASP A 8 5.37 20.77 -5.68
N ASN A 9 4.61 21.59 -6.42
CA ASN A 9 3.73 22.57 -5.83
C ASN A 9 2.60 22.96 -6.79
N ASP A 10 1.44 23.26 -6.21
CA ASP A 10 0.25 23.75 -6.92
C ASP A 10 0.40 25.16 -7.49
N LEU A 11 1.36 25.94 -6.98
CA LEU A 11 1.64 27.31 -7.47
C LEU A 11 2.16 27.32 -8.91
N ALA A 12 2.73 26.21 -9.39
CA ALA A 12 3.10 26.04 -10.79
C ALA A 12 1.88 26.03 -11.75
N TYR A 13 0.68 25.88 -11.20
CA TYR A 13 -0.61 25.83 -11.92
C TYR A 13 -1.55 26.96 -11.45
N ALA A 14 -0.98 28.15 -11.21
CA ALA A 14 -1.69 29.29 -10.66
C ALA A 14 -2.84 29.82 -11.55
N ASP A 15 -2.85 29.45 -12.82
CA ASP A 15 -3.87 29.78 -13.81
C ASP A 15 -4.99 28.72 -13.90
N ALA A 16 -4.88 27.61 -13.16
CA ALA A 16 -5.91 26.59 -13.14
C ALA A 16 -7.05 26.97 -12.20
N ASP A 17 -8.28 26.83 -12.63
CA ASP A 17 -9.46 27.00 -11.77
C ASP A 17 -9.60 25.88 -10.73
N LEU A 18 -9.17 24.65 -11.09
CA LEU A 18 -9.25 23.46 -10.27
C LEU A 18 -7.95 22.63 -10.36
N ILE A 19 -7.42 22.28 -9.21
CA ILE A 19 -6.28 21.38 -9.06
C ILE A 19 -6.74 20.14 -8.30
N ILE A 20 -6.64 18.96 -8.92
CA ILE A 20 -6.92 17.68 -8.29
C ILE A 20 -5.60 17.03 -7.88
N ALA A 21 -5.36 16.97 -6.57
CA ALA A 21 -4.18 16.36 -5.99
C ALA A 21 -4.47 14.89 -5.64
N SER A 22 -4.02 13.98 -6.49
CA SER A 22 -4.07 12.52 -6.29
C SER A 22 -2.67 11.92 -6.19
N ASP A 23 -1.79 12.62 -5.49
CA ASP A 23 -0.36 12.34 -5.36
C ASP A 23 -0.04 11.27 -4.28
N GLY A 24 -1.06 10.52 -3.89
CA GLY A 24 -0.94 9.31 -3.09
C GLY A 24 -0.68 9.55 -1.59
N ILE A 25 -0.31 8.46 -0.91
CA ILE A 25 -0.17 8.43 0.55
C ILE A 25 0.85 9.45 1.10
N ASN A 26 1.87 9.77 0.32
CA ASN A 26 2.92 10.74 0.68
C ASN A 26 2.65 12.15 0.10
N SER A 27 1.39 12.51 -0.08
CA SER A 27 0.96 13.75 -0.72
C SER A 27 1.71 14.99 -0.24
N GLN A 28 2.36 15.67 -1.18
CA GLN A 28 3.04 16.94 -0.95
C GLN A 28 2.02 18.08 -0.78
N ILE A 29 0.95 18.05 -1.53
CA ILE A 29 -0.13 19.04 -1.46
C ILE A 29 -0.84 18.96 -0.09
N ARG A 30 -1.16 17.75 0.39
CA ARG A 30 -1.69 17.57 1.75
C ARG A 30 -0.77 18.15 2.80
N THR A 31 0.53 17.89 2.69
CA THR A 31 1.54 18.37 3.64
C THR A 31 1.65 19.90 3.64
N ARG A 32 1.66 20.52 2.47
CA ARG A 32 1.71 21.97 2.31
C ARG A 32 0.54 22.68 3.00
N TYR A 33 -0.66 22.16 2.84
CA TYR A 33 -1.88 22.72 3.38
C TYR A 33 -2.41 21.98 4.61
N ALA A 34 -1.51 21.39 5.41
CA ALA A 34 -1.88 20.56 6.56
C ALA A 34 -2.78 21.28 7.57
N ASN A 35 -2.58 22.59 7.76
CA ASN A 35 -3.41 23.40 8.66
C ASN A 35 -4.89 23.48 8.23
N THR A 36 -5.15 23.35 6.92
CA THR A 36 -6.52 23.37 6.38
C THR A 36 -7.09 21.97 6.27
N PHE A 37 -6.34 21.05 5.68
CA PHE A 37 -6.80 19.66 5.49
C PHE A 37 -6.86 18.86 6.79
N LYS A 38 -6.08 19.24 7.81
CA LYS A 38 -6.02 18.62 9.14
C LYS A 38 -5.91 17.09 9.05
N PRO A 39 -4.84 16.58 8.45
CA PRO A 39 -4.67 15.13 8.28
C PRO A 39 -4.43 14.46 9.64
N ASP A 40 -5.20 13.41 9.92
CA ASP A 40 -4.91 12.41 10.94
C ASP A 40 -4.19 11.24 10.27
N ILE A 41 -2.88 11.08 10.57
CA ILE A 41 -2.03 10.04 9.98
C ILE A 41 -1.57 9.10 11.09
N VAL A 42 -2.01 7.83 11.00
CA VAL A 42 -1.67 6.79 11.97
C VAL A 42 -1.02 5.61 11.27
N THR A 43 0.21 5.27 11.66
CA THR A 43 0.87 4.04 11.23
C THR A 43 0.31 2.86 12.04
N ARG A 44 -0.27 1.87 11.36
CA ARG A 44 -0.74 0.64 11.99
C ARG A 44 0.44 -0.27 12.31
N PRO A 45 0.41 -1.00 13.44
CA PRO A 45 1.53 -1.86 13.83
C PRO A 45 1.65 -3.12 12.97
N ASN A 46 0.56 -3.61 12.38
CA ASN A 46 0.60 -4.78 11.51
C ASN A 46 1.62 -4.60 10.38
N ARG A 47 2.28 -5.70 10.05
CA ARG A 47 3.23 -5.79 8.94
C ARG A 47 2.59 -6.50 7.78
N TYR A 48 2.83 -6.01 6.57
CA TYR A 48 2.45 -6.70 5.35
C TYR A 48 3.56 -6.68 4.32
N ILE A 49 3.59 -7.70 3.47
CA ILE A 49 4.45 -7.78 2.29
C ILE A 49 3.58 -8.02 1.07
N TRP A 50 3.81 -7.26 0.01
CA TRP A 50 3.05 -7.35 -1.24
C TRP A 50 3.81 -8.18 -2.26
N LEU A 51 3.31 -9.36 -2.54
CA LEU A 51 3.87 -10.34 -3.46
C LEU A 51 2.89 -10.64 -4.60
N GLY A 52 3.35 -11.41 -5.56
CA GLY A 52 2.53 -11.98 -6.62
C GLY A 52 2.82 -13.46 -6.79
N THR A 53 1.99 -14.15 -7.58
CA THR A 53 2.19 -15.53 -8.02
C THR A 53 1.56 -15.74 -9.38
N ASN A 54 2.06 -16.70 -10.14
CA ASN A 54 1.43 -17.16 -11.39
C ASN A 54 0.36 -18.24 -11.16
N ARG A 55 0.09 -18.64 -9.91
CA ARG A 55 -1.09 -19.41 -9.59
C ARG A 55 -2.34 -18.55 -9.71
N LEU A 56 -3.31 -18.97 -10.52
CA LEU A 56 -4.58 -18.26 -10.67
C LEU A 56 -5.60 -18.77 -9.65
N TYR A 57 -6.44 -17.87 -9.17
CA TYR A 57 -7.53 -18.13 -8.24
C TYR A 57 -8.83 -17.60 -8.86
N ASP A 58 -9.92 -18.35 -8.69
CA ASP A 58 -11.22 -18.02 -9.28
C ASP A 58 -11.98 -16.94 -8.50
N ALA A 59 -11.58 -16.71 -7.23
CA ALA A 59 -12.24 -15.76 -6.36
C ALA A 59 -11.23 -15.06 -5.46
N PHE A 60 -11.64 -13.92 -4.88
CA PHE A 60 -10.91 -13.30 -3.78
C PHE A 60 -10.85 -14.29 -2.61
N THR A 61 -9.64 -14.64 -2.20
CA THR A 61 -9.37 -15.68 -1.21
C THR A 61 -8.64 -15.12 -0.01
N PHE A 62 -9.12 -15.42 1.18
CA PHE A 62 -8.38 -15.25 2.43
C PHE A 62 -7.85 -16.61 2.87
N ASP A 63 -6.55 -16.70 3.13
CA ASP A 63 -5.92 -17.87 3.72
C ASP A 63 -5.26 -17.50 5.05
N PHE A 64 -5.58 -18.26 6.09
CA PHE A 64 -5.07 -18.02 7.45
C PHE A 64 -4.18 -19.18 7.87
N GLN A 65 -2.92 -18.87 8.16
CA GLN A 65 -1.94 -19.85 8.60
C GLN A 65 -1.54 -19.57 10.06
N ARG A 66 -1.69 -20.59 10.90
CA ARG A 66 -1.29 -20.52 12.30
C ARG A 66 0.13 -21.03 12.47
N THR A 67 0.96 -20.24 13.16
CA THR A 67 2.29 -20.62 13.61
C THR A 67 2.32 -20.75 15.14
N GLU A 68 3.44 -21.16 15.69
CA GLU A 68 3.65 -21.17 17.16
C GLU A 68 3.59 -19.78 17.78
N HIS A 69 3.88 -18.71 17.00
CA HIS A 69 3.90 -17.33 17.46
C HIS A 69 2.62 -16.54 17.14
N GLY A 70 1.71 -17.11 16.37
CA GLY A 70 0.45 -16.45 16.02
C GLY A 70 0.04 -16.67 14.57
N TRP A 71 -0.81 -15.77 14.07
CA TRP A 71 -1.45 -15.92 12.78
C TRP A 71 -0.82 -15.04 11.70
N PHE A 72 -0.72 -15.60 10.50
CA PHE A 72 -0.55 -14.90 9.24
C PHE A 72 -1.82 -15.01 8.42
N GLN A 73 -2.11 -13.97 7.65
CA GLN A 73 -3.23 -13.91 6.72
C GLN A 73 -2.71 -13.57 5.33
N ALA A 74 -3.13 -14.33 4.32
CA ALA A 74 -2.91 -13.97 2.93
C ALA A 74 -4.20 -13.43 2.30
N HIS A 75 -4.09 -12.32 1.58
CA HIS A 75 -5.12 -11.73 0.73
C HIS A 75 -4.73 -12.04 -0.72
N ILE A 76 -5.56 -12.82 -1.41
CA ILE A 76 -5.22 -13.40 -2.68
C ILE A 76 -6.31 -13.06 -3.68
N TYR A 77 -5.96 -12.38 -4.77
CA TYR A 77 -6.91 -12.04 -5.82
C TYR A 77 -6.22 -11.89 -7.17
N LYS A 78 -6.96 -12.23 -8.23
CA LYS A 78 -6.48 -12.13 -9.59
C LYS A 78 -6.16 -10.69 -9.96
N PHE A 79 -4.94 -10.43 -10.45
CA PHE A 79 -4.50 -9.12 -10.91
C PHE A 79 -4.73 -8.96 -12.43
N ASP A 80 -4.31 -9.97 -13.20
CA ASP A 80 -4.53 -10.06 -14.64
C ASP A 80 -4.74 -11.52 -15.09
N GLU A 81 -4.67 -11.79 -16.37
CA GLU A 81 -4.89 -13.14 -16.91
C GLU A 81 -3.86 -14.17 -16.47
N ASN A 82 -2.66 -13.74 -16.05
CA ASN A 82 -1.53 -14.61 -15.76
C ASN A 82 -0.98 -14.43 -14.34
N THR A 83 -1.46 -13.42 -13.60
CA THR A 83 -0.88 -13.02 -12.32
C THR A 83 -1.96 -12.85 -11.26
N THR A 84 -1.64 -13.31 -10.07
CA THR A 84 -2.43 -13.12 -8.85
C THR A 84 -1.63 -12.29 -7.85
N THR A 85 -2.25 -11.31 -7.26
CA THR A 85 -1.73 -10.58 -6.09
C THR A 85 -1.79 -11.48 -4.87
N PHE A 86 -0.71 -11.51 -4.09
CA PHE A 86 -0.57 -12.30 -2.88
C PHE A 86 0.02 -11.44 -1.76
N ILE A 87 -0.85 -10.84 -0.93
CA ILE A 87 -0.43 -9.98 0.17
C ILE A 87 -0.44 -10.78 1.45
N VAL A 88 0.69 -10.86 2.15
CA VAL A 88 0.78 -11.53 3.44
C VAL A 88 0.82 -10.48 4.54
N GLU A 89 -0.01 -10.63 5.56
CA GLU A 89 -0.13 -9.74 6.69
C GLU A 89 -0.04 -10.51 8.01
N CYS A 90 0.58 -9.89 9.03
CA CYS A 90 0.61 -10.39 10.40
C CYS A 90 0.74 -9.26 11.43
N PRO A 91 0.39 -9.51 12.71
CA PRO A 91 0.72 -8.60 13.80
C PRO A 91 2.23 -8.40 13.95
N GLU A 92 2.65 -7.23 14.45
CA GLU A 92 4.06 -6.90 14.63
C GLU A 92 4.80 -7.87 15.56
N GLU A 93 4.17 -8.30 16.64
CA GLU A 93 4.75 -9.27 17.57
C GLU A 93 5.03 -10.63 16.90
N VAL A 94 4.15 -11.07 15.98
CA VAL A 94 4.35 -12.30 15.21
C VAL A 94 5.49 -12.13 14.21
N PHE A 95 5.54 -11.00 13.53
CA PHE A 95 6.61 -10.64 12.60
C PHE A 95 8.00 -10.68 13.29
N LEU A 96 8.11 -10.05 14.47
CA LEU A 96 9.35 -10.01 15.23
C LEU A 96 9.73 -11.39 15.80
N ALA A 97 8.76 -12.16 16.29
CA ALA A 97 9.00 -13.49 16.84
C ALA A 97 9.55 -14.49 15.80
N HIS A 98 9.20 -14.30 14.52
CA HIS A 98 9.77 -15.06 13.40
C HIS A 98 11.09 -14.49 12.87
N GLY A 99 11.61 -13.40 13.44
CA GLY A 99 12.88 -12.78 13.03
C GLY A 99 12.83 -12.13 11.63
N LEU A 100 11.64 -11.82 11.14
CA LEU A 100 11.44 -11.25 9.81
C LEU A 100 11.95 -9.80 9.68
N ASP A 101 12.20 -9.13 10.81
CA ASP A 101 12.87 -7.83 10.88
C ASP A 101 14.34 -7.87 10.46
N LYS A 102 14.93 -9.06 10.48
CA LYS A 102 16.34 -9.32 10.11
C LYS A 102 16.47 -10.06 8.79
N ALA A 103 15.35 -10.54 8.24
CA ALA A 103 15.31 -11.27 7.00
C ALA A 103 15.49 -10.31 5.81
N ASP A 104 16.29 -10.71 4.84
CA ASP A 104 16.33 -10.08 3.55
C ASP A 104 15.07 -10.41 2.71
N GLN A 105 15.01 -9.89 1.47
CA GLN A 105 13.87 -10.11 0.58
C GLN A 105 13.69 -11.59 0.25
N ASP A 106 14.76 -12.29 -0.12
CA ASP A 106 14.70 -13.70 -0.54
C ASP A 106 14.30 -14.60 0.64
N GLN A 107 14.81 -14.32 1.82
CA GLN A 107 14.43 -15.01 3.06
C GLN A 107 12.95 -14.77 3.41
N SER A 108 12.46 -13.55 3.24
CA SER A 108 11.06 -13.21 3.45
C SER A 108 10.13 -13.92 2.48
N ILE A 109 10.52 -14.01 1.19
CA ILE A 109 9.77 -14.74 0.17
C ILE A 109 9.75 -16.24 0.49
N ALA A 110 10.91 -16.83 0.78
CA ALA A 110 11.02 -18.25 1.12
C ALA A 110 10.21 -18.62 2.37
N PHE A 111 10.17 -17.73 3.37
CA PHE A 111 9.32 -17.89 4.54
C PHE A 111 7.83 -17.93 4.14
N CYS A 112 7.36 -16.97 3.33
CA CYS A 112 5.98 -16.93 2.86
C CYS A 112 5.63 -18.14 1.99
N GLU A 113 6.53 -18.58 1.09
CA GLU A 113 6.33 -19.77 0.26
C GLU A 113 6.18 -21.04 1.10
N ASN A 114 7.02 -21.21 2.11
CA ASN A 114 6.92 -22.37 3.00
C ASN A 114 5.65 -22.33 3.84
N LEU A 115 5.28 -21.16 4.36
CA LEU A 115 4.07 -20.98 5.19
C LEU A 115 2.79 -21.28 4.40
N PHE A 116 2.70 -20.83 3.16
CA PHE A 116 1.53 -20.96 2.29
C PHE A 116 1.69 -22.03 1.19
N LYS A 117 2.59 -23.01 1.40
CA LYS A 117 2.91 -24.05 0.40
C LYS A 117 1.69 -24.80 -0.13
N ASP A 118 0.74 -25.12 0.75
CA ASP A 118 -0.47 -25.86 0.39
C ASP A 118 -1.40 -24.99 -0.47
N THR A 119 -1.47 -23.69 -0.17
CA THR A 119 -2.20 -22.69 -0.93
C THR A 119 -1.54 -22.39 -2.27
N LEU A 120 -0.22 -22.39 -2.33
CA LEU A 120 0.55 -22.14 -3.55
C LEU A 120 0.60 -23.36 -4.49
N GLN A 121 0.44 -24.59 -3.98
CA GLN A 121 0.43 -25.83 -4.76
C GLN A 121 1.62 -25.98 -5.73
N GLY A 122 2.82 -25.64 -5.25
CA GLY A 122 4.06 -25.74 -6.03
C GLY A 122 4.38 -24.51 -6.90
N HIS A 123 3.54 -23.50 -6.91
CA HIS A 123 3.88 -22.21 -7.51
C HIS A 123 4.73 -21.37 -6.58
N THR A 124 5.56 -20.50 -7.16
CA THR A 124 6.44 -19.60 -6.42
C THR A 124 5.80 -18.23 -6.20
N LEU A 125 6.33 -17.51 -5.23
CA LEU A 125 6.03 -16.10 -5.02
C LEU A 125 7.05 -15.21 -5.75
N MET A 126 6.58 -14.14 -6.34
CA MET A 126 7.39 -13.14 -7.04
C MET A 126 7.28 -11.78 -6.36
N THR A 127 8.34 -11.00 -6.45
CA THR A 127 8.36 -9.64 -5.91
C THR A 127 7.50 -8.72 -6.77
N ASN A 128 6.91 -7.72 -6.14
CA ASN A 128 6.36 -6.57 -6.82
C ASN A 128 7.49 -5.82 -7.55
N ALA A 129 7.17 -5.18 -8.64
CA ALA A 129 8.04 -4.47 -9.58
C ALA A 129 9.51 -4.20 -9.14
N ARG A 130 10.48 -4.77 -9.84
CA ARG A 130 11.93 -4.63 -9.58
C ARG A 130 12.41 -3.18 -9.45
N HIS A 131 11.77 -2.24 -10.15
CA HIS A 131 12.13 -0.81 -10.14
C HIS A 131 11.70 -0.07 -8.86
N LEU A 132 10.85 -0.67 -8.02
CA LEU A 132 10.35 -0.11 -6.76
C LEU A 132 11.07 -0.71 -5.52
N ARG A 133 12.31 -1.15 -5.64
CA ARG A 133 13.10 -1.81 -4.57
C ARG A 133 12.62 -3.22 -4.19
N GLY A 134 11.72 -3.81 -4.98
CA GLY A 134 11.13 -5.10 -4.67
C GLY A 134 10.11 -5.04 -3.52
N SER A 135 9.65 -6.21 -3.11
CA SER A 135 8.73 -6.33 -1.99
C SER A 135 9.48 -6.30 -0.66
N ALA A 136 9.00 -5.49 0.27
CA ALA A 136 9.50 -5.40 1.63
C ALA A 136 8.33 -5.45 2.62
N TRP A 137 8.61 -5.81 3.87
CA TRP A 137 7.65 -5.71 4.94
C TRP A 137 7.41 -4.25 5.30
N LEU A 138 6.17 -3.83 5.21
CA LEU A 138 5.72 -2.45 5.42
C LEU A 138 4.64 -2.38 6.50
N ASN A 139 4.46 -1.19 7.06
CA ASN A 139 3.31 -0.88 7.87
C ASN A 139 2.27 -0.14 7.02
N PHE A 140 1.01 -0.41 7.27
CA PHE A 140 -0.07 0.34 6.66
C PHE A 140 -0.22 1.71 7.35
N GLN A 141 -0.26 2.78 6.55
CA GLN A 141 -0.58 4.11 7.04
C GLN A 141 -2.06 4.41 6.80
N ARG A 142 -2.77 4.74 7.88
CA ARG A 142 -4.10 5.32 7.79
C ARG A 142 -3.99 6.83 7.67
N VAL A 143 -4.55 7.38 6.62
CA VAL A 143 -4.70 8.81 6.39
C VAL A 143 -6.18 9.14 6.39
N VAL A 144 -6.59 10.16 7.15
CA VAL A 144 -7.93 10.73 7.11
C VAL A 144 -7.80 12.23 7.25
N CYS A 145 -8.31 12.98 6.28
CA CYS A 145 -8.34 14.45 6.35
C CYS A 145 -9.74 14.92 6.77
N ASP A 146 -9.79 15.89 7.68
CA ASP A 146 -11.06 16.53 8.10
C ASP A 146 -11.69 17.30 6.94
N GLN A 147 -10.86 17.94 6.11
CA GLN A 147 -11.28 18.72 4.96
C GLN A 147 -10.60 18.20 3.70
N TRP A 148 -11.33 18.16 2.60
CA TRP A 148 -10.89 17.56 1.34
C TRP A 148 -10.57 18.57 0.26
N TRP A 149 -10.96 19.83 0.44
CA TRP A 149 -10.72 20.89 -0.51
C TRP A 149 -10.43 22.23 0.18
N LEU A 150 -9.77 23.12 -0.54
CA LEU A 150 -9.55 24.49 -0.14
C LEU A 150 -9.52 25.39 -1.39
N LYS A 151 -9.56 26.68 -1.14
CA LYS A 151 -9.24 27.70 -2.13
C LYS A 151 -7.86 28.28 -1.77
N ASN A 152 -6.91 28.20 -2.71
CA ASN A 152 -5.56 28.68 -2.48
C ASN A 152 -5.44 30.21 -2.70
N GLU A 153 -4.23 30.74 -2.47
CA GLU A 153 -3.96 32.18 -2.60
C GLU A 153 -4.17 32.73 -4.03
N ASN A 154 -4.03 31.86 -5.04
CA ASN A 154 -4.27 32.20 -6.43
C ASN A 154 -5.75 32.06 -6.86
N ASN A 155 -6.63 31.85 -5.90
CA ASN A 155 -8.06 31.69 -6.13
C ASN A 155 -8.46 30.34 -6.79
N SER A 156 -7.50 29.41 -7.02
CA SER A 156 -7.75 28.06 -7.52
C SER A 156 -8.37 27.19 -6.43
N HIS A 157 -9.26 26.29 -6.81
CA HIS A 157 -9.75 25.23 -5.93
C HIS A 157 -8.75 24.06 -5.93
N VAL A 158 -8.31 23.64 -4.77
CA VAL A 158 -7.44 22.48 -4.60
C VAL A 158 -8.21 21.37 -3.88
N VAL A 159 -8.33 20.20 -4.50
CA VAL A 159 -9.07 19.04 -3.99
C VAL A 159 -8.11 17.88 -3.84
N LEU A 160 -8.10 17.26 -2.66
CA LEU A 160 -7.40 15.99 -2.44
C LEU A 160 -8.28 14.82 -2.88
N MET A 161 -7.68 13.78 -3.49
CA MET A 161 -8.38 12.59 -3.94
C MET A 161 -7.55 11.31 -3.68
N GLY A 162 -8.23 10.17 -3.51
CA GLY A 162 -7.58 8.88 -3.25
C GLY A 162 -6.80 8.85 -1.94
N ASP A 163 -5.66 8.17 -1.91
CA ASP A 163 -4.81 8.03 -0.72
C ASP A 163 -4.22 9.36 -0.23
N ALA A 164 -4.25 10.41 -1.05
CA ALA A 164 -3.85 11.74 -0.60
C ALA A 164 -4.79 12.29 0.50
N VAL A 165 -6.06 11.92 0.47
CA VAL A 165 -7.08 12.42 1.40
C VAL A 165 -7.57 11.39 2.40
N HIS A 166 -7.76 10.15 1.97
CA HIS A 166 -8.30 9.07 2.79
C HIS A 166 -7.83 7.72 2.29
N THR A 167 -7.18 6.93 3.15
CA THR A 167 -6.77 5.57 2.81
C THR A 167 -7.81 4.55 3.26
N ALA A 168 -8.04 3.53 2.44
CA ALA A 168 -8.73 2.32 2.83
C ALA A 168 -7.73 1.17 2.97
N HIS A 169 -7.97 0.25 3.90
CA HIS A 169 -7.15 -0.94 4.02
C HIS A 169 -7.38 -1.86 2.80
N PHE A 170 -6.31 -2.42 2.24
CA PHE A 170 -6.36 -3.24 1.02
C PHE A 170 -7.28 -4.48 1.12
N ALA A 171 -7.67 -4.88 2.33
CA ALA A 171 -8.63 -5.97 2.55
C ALA A 171 -10.09 -5.60 2.25
N ILE A 172 -10.40 -4.30 2.16
CA ILE A 172 -11.76 -3.77 2.01
C ILE A 172 -11.88 -2.69 0.92
N GLY A 173 -10.79 -2.43 0.22
CA GLY A 173 -10.71 -1.43 -0.86
C GLY A 173 -11.30 -1.90 -2.17
#